data_974d2aa24b7a8add0614687c6d422c81
#
_entry.id   974d2aa24b7a8add0614687c6d422c81
#
_cell.length_a   1.000
_cell.length_b   1.000
_cell.length_c   1.000
_cell.angle_alpha   90.00
_cell.angle_beta   90.00
_cell.angle_gamma   90.00
#
_symmetry.space_group_name_H-M   'P 1'
#
loop_
_entity.id
_entity.type
_entity.pdbx_description
1 polymer ?
#
loop_
_entity_poly.entity_id
_entity_poly.type
_entity_poly.pdbx_seq_one_letter_code
_entity_poly.pdbx_strand_id
1 'polypeptide(L)'
;MLTLPLLRKMLNRAGTELKANSKYLCELDSVAGDGDHGITIGRMADVMKEKTEDTTIDTMRVLLDELGEAFMGINEIGRAHV
;
A
#
# COMPACT_ATOMS: atom_id res chain seq x y z
N MET A 1 -19.43 14.35 -3.56
CA MET A 1 -19.64 12.89 -3.64
C MET A 1 -18.34 12.19 -4.03
N LEU A 2 -18.01 11.09 -3.41
CA LEU A 2 -16.82 10.31 -3.75
C LEU A 2 -17.07 9.53 -5.06
N THR A 3 -16.16 9.68 -6.01
CA THR A 3 -16.22 8.98 -7.30
C THR A 3 -14.98 8.12 -7.47
N LEU A 4 -15.02 7.17 -8.41
CA LEU A 4 -13.87 6.32 -8.68
C LEU A 4 -12.63 7.13 -9.09
N PRO A 5 -12.71 8.11 -10.01
CA PRO A 5 -11.54 8.92 -10.32
C PRO A 5 -10.97 9.67 -9.13
N LEU A 6 -11.82 10.19 -8.25
CA LEU A 6 -11.39 10.88 -7.05
C LEU A 6 -10.73 9.91 -6.07
N LEU A 7 -11.32 8.74 -5.87
CA LEU A 7 -10.76 7.72 -5.00
C LEU A 7 -9.39 7.26 -5.50
N ARG A 8 -9.25 7.03 -6.82
CA ARG A 8 -7.96 6.68 -7.42
C ARG A 8 -6.90 7.74 -7.12
N LYS A 9 -7.27 9.00 -7.31
CA LYS A 9 -6.35 10.12 -7.09
C LYS A 9 -5.90 10.19 -5.63
N MET A 10 -6.85 10.04 -4.71
CA MET A 10 -6.55 10.08 -3.28
C MET A 10 -5.63 8.93 -2.86
N LEU A 11 -5.93 7.72 -3.29
CA LEU A 11 -5.14 6.54 -2.94
C LEU A 11 -3.76 6.58 -3.60
N ASN A 12 -3.69 7.03 -4.84
CA ASN A 12 -2.40 7.15 -5.53
C ASN A 12 -1.50 8.15 -4.81
N ARG A 13 -2.06 9.28 -4.40
CA ARG A 13 -1.31 10.28 -3.63
C ARG A 13 -0.87 9.74 -2.28
N ALA A 14 -1.76 9.04 -1.58
CA ALA A 14 -1.41 8.40 -0.32
C ALA A 14 -0.27 7.40 -0.49
N GLY A 15 -0.33 6.59 -1.55
CA GLY A 15 0.74 5.64 -1.87
C GLY A 15 2.06 6.33 -2.14
N THR A 16 2.04 7.44 -2.87
CA THR A 16 3.24 8.24 -3.14
C THR A 16 3.86 8.77 -1.84
N GLU A 17 3.03 9.31 -0.94
CA GLU A 17 3.50 9.83 0.33
C GLU A 17 4.07 8.71 1.22
N LEU A 18 3.39 7.58 1.29
CA LEU A 18 3.88 6.43 2.05
C LEU A 18 5.21 5.92 1.50
N LYS A 19 5.34 5.83 0.19
CA LYS A 19 6.58 5.39 -0.45
C LYS A 19 7.72 6.36 -0.15
N ALA A 20 7.46 7.65 -0.22
CA ALA A 20 8.47 8.69 0.06
C ALA A 20 8.97 8.60 1.51
N ASN A 21 8.11 8.18 2.44
CA ASN A 21 8.46 8.09 3.86
C ASN A 21 8.88 6.69 4.31
N SER A 22 8.80 5.68 3.45
CA SER A 22 9.10 4.30 3.84
C SER A 22 10.54 4.12 4.29
N LYS A 23 11.47 4.79 3.63
CA LYS A 23 12.88 4.73 3.99
C LYS A 23 13.13 5.36 5.37
N TYR A 24 12.51 6.49 5.64
CA TYR A 24 12.59 7.16 6.92
C TYR A 24 12.01 6.28 8.04
N LEU A 25 10.88 5.62 7.76
CA LEU A 25 10.26 4.70 8.71
C LEU A 25 11.15 3.48 8.98
N CYS A 26 11.83 2.96 7.95
CA CYS A 26 12.80 1.90 8.12
C CYS A 26 13.95 2.34 9.03
N GLU A 27 14.44 3.55 8.83
CA GLU A 27 15.54 4.09 9.64
C GLU A 27 15.12 4.24 11.10
N LEU A 28 13.92 4.74 11.36
CA LEU A 28 13.40 4.85 12.73
C LEU A 28 13.23 3.49 13.38
N ASP A 29 12.66 2.53 12.65
CA ASP A 29 12.41 1.19 13.17
C ASP A 29 13.71 0.44 13.44
N SER A 30 14.76 0.67 12.66
CA SER A 30 16.04 0.00 12.84
C SER A 30 16.76 0.44 14.10
N VAL A 31 16.46 1.63 14.63
CA VAL A 31 17.01 2.11 15.90
C VAL A 31 16.37 1.38 17.09
N ALA A 32 15.07 1.07 17.00
CA ALA A 32 14.28 0.49 18.09
C ALA A 32 13.80 -0.93 17.82
N GLY A 33 14.00 -1.46 16.61
CA GLY A 33 13.52 -2.76 16.19
C GLY A 33 14.36 -3.35 15.07
N ASP A 34 13.73 -4.06 14.14
CA ASP A 34 14.40 -4.77 13.05
C ASP A 34 14.33 -4.10 11.68
N GLY A 35 13.67 -2.95 11.57
CA GLY A 35 13.57 -2.20 10.34
C GLY A 35 12.52 -2.68 9.34
N ASP A 36 11.64 -3.62 9.74
CA ASP A 36 10.69 -4.26 8.83
C ASP A 36 9.46 -3.41 8.52
N HIS A 37 9.06 -2.51 9.41
CA HIS A 37 7.83 -1.72 9.24
C HIS A 37 7.87 -0.85 7.98
N GLY A 38 9.01 -0.20 7.72
CA GLY A 38 9.15 0.62 6.53
C GLY A 38 9.08 -0.18 5.25
N ILE A 39 9.60 -1.41 5.26
CA ILE A 39 9.54 -2.31 4.10
C ILE A 39 8.09 -2.70 3.81
N THR A 40 7.34 -3.06 4.85
CA THR A 40 5.91 -3.40 4.70
C THR A 40 5.11 -2.23 4.17
N ILE A 41 5.33 -1.03 4.73
CA ILE A 41 4.65 0.18 4.28
C ILE A 41 5.00 0.51 2.83
N GLY A 42 6.25 0.32 2.43
CA GLY A 42 6.67 0.50 1.04
C GLY A 42 5.95 -0.44 0.08
N ARG A 43 5.77 -1.69 0.47
CA ARG A 43 5.03 -2.67 -0.34
C ARG A 43 3.55 -2.31 -0.44
N MET A 44 2.95 -1.87 0.66
CA MET A 44 1.57 -1.39 0.65
C MET A 44 1.42 -0.18 -0.29
N ALA A 45 2.37 0.74 -0.25
CA ALA A 45 2.36 1.91 -1.13
C ALA A 45 2.46 1.51 -2.60
N ASP A 46 3.32 0.54 -2.93
CA ASP A 46 3.46 0.03 -4.29
C ASP A 46 2.15 -0.59 -4.78
N VAL A 47 1.49 -1.38 -3.93
CA VAL A 47 0.18 -1.97 -4.25
C VAL A 47 -0.87 -0.90 -4.48
N MET A 48 -0.93 0.11 -3.62
CA MET A 48 -1.88 1.22 -3.77
C MET A 48 -1.69 1.91 -5.12
N LYS A 49 -0.47 2.19 -5.52
CA LYS A 49 -0.19 2.83 -6.81
C LYS A 49 -0.54 1.91 -7.97
N GLU A 50 -0.16 0.66 -7.90
CA GLU A 50 -0.46 -0.33 -8.94
C GLU A 50 -1.97 -0.45 -9.18
N LYS A 51 -2.74 -0.63 -8.11
CA LYS A 51 -4.18 -0.79 -8.22
C LYS A 51 -4.89 0.47 -8.68
N THR A 52 -4.42 1.64 -8.24
CA THR A 52 -5.04 2.91 -8.67
C THR A 52 -4.70 3.27 -10.11
N GLU A 53 -3.65 2.71 -10.68
CA GLU A 53 -3.27 2.90 -12.07
C GLU A 53 -3.85 1.83 -13.00
N ASP A 54 -4.45 0.78 -12.45
CA ASP A 54 -5.04 -0.31 -13.23
C ASP A 54 -6.35 0.14 -13.87
N THR A 55 -6.35 0.29 -15.19
CA THR A 55 -7.51 0.76 -15.95
C THR A 55 -8.59 -0.31 -16.12
N THR A 56 -8.33 -1.56 -15.77
CA THR A 56 -9.34 -2.62 -15.82
C THR A 56 -10.28 -2.56 -14.63
N ILE A 57 -9.90 -1.87 -13.56
CA ILE A 57 -10.75 -1.67 -12.39
C ILE A 57 -11.68 -0.50 -12.69
N ASP A 58 -12.99 -0.77 -12.75
CA ASP A 58 -13.99 0.21 -13.18
C ASP A 58 -14.99 0.61 -12.08
N THR A 59 -14.92 0.03 -10.89
CA THR A 59 -15.77 0.40 -9.76
C THR A 59 -14.97 0.57 -8.49
N MET A 60 -15.49 1.39 -7.58
CA MET A 60 -14.86 1.60 -6.27
C MET A 60 -14.83 0.31 -5.46
N ARG A 61 -15.89 -0.50 -5.57
CA ARG A 61 -15.97 -1.76 -4.85
C ARG A 61 -14.85 -2.71 -5.26
N VAL A 62 -14.63 -2.87 -6.56
CA VAL A 62 -13.58 -3.75 -7.08
C VAL A 62 -12.21 -3.23 -6.66
N LEU A 63 -11.99 -1.91 -6.74
CA LEU A 63 -10.73 -1.32 -6.31
C LEU A 63 -10.44 -1.62 -4.84
N LEU A 64 -11.41 -1.40 -3.97
CA LEU A 64 -11.24 -1.65 -2.54
C LEU A 64 -11.07 -3.14 -2.23
N ASP A 65 -11.81 -4.01 -2.92
CA ASP A 65 -11.68 -5.45 -2.75
C ASP A 65 -10.28 -5.94 -3.14
N GLU A 66 -9.76 -5.47 -4.27
CA GLU A 66 -8.43 -5.86 -4.73
C GLU A 66 -7.32 -5.32 -3.82
N LEU A 67 -7.49 -4.10 -3.31
CA LEU A 67 -6.55 -3.55 -2.33
C LEU A 67 -6.53 -4.39 -1.05
N GLY A 68 -7.71 -4.76 -0.56
CA GLY A 68 -7.83 -5.59 0.64
C GLY A 68 -7.13 -6.94 0.46
N GLU A 69 -7.37 -7.61 -0.66
CA GLU A 69 -6.73 -8.89 -0.97
C GLU A 69 -5.22 -8.77 -1.06
N ALA A 70 -4.74 -7.72 -1.73
CA ALA A 70 -3.31 -7.51 -1.89
C ALA A 70 -2.63 -7.22 -0.55
N PHE A 71 -3.28 -6.44 0.32
CA PHE A 71 -2.74 -6.16 1.66
C PHE A 71 -2.71 -7.42 2.53
N MET A 72 -3.71 -8.27 2.43
CA MET A 72 -3.72 -9.55 3.13
C MET A 72 -2.60 -10.46 2.63
N GLY A 73 -2.33 -10.44 1.33
CA GLY A 73 -1.23 -11.20 0.74
C GLY A 73 0.14 -10.78 1.30
N ILE A 74 0.34 -9.48 1.52
CA ILE A 74 1.57 -8.98 2.14
C ILE A 74 1.73 -9.54 3.56
N ASN A 75 0.65 -9.56 4.34
CA ASN A 75 0.66 -10.11 5.69
C ASN A 75 0.94 -11.61 5.70
N GLU A 76 0.35 -12.35 4.78
CA GLU A 76 0.56 -13.80 4.67
C GLU A 76 2.01 -14.12 4.33
N ILE A 77 2.62 -13.37 3.42
CA ILE A 77 4.04 -13.53 3.09
C ILE A 77 4.90 -13.29 4.33
N GLY A 78 4.59 -12.27 5.10
CA GLY A 78 5.29 -11.98 6.35
C GLY A 78 5.16 -13.10 7.37
N ARG A 79 3.96 -13.69 7.49
CA ARG A 79 3.71 -14.80 8.40
C ARG A 79 4.42 -16.08 7.97
N ALA A 80 4.55 -16.31 6.68
CA ALA A 80 5.19 -17.51 6.15
C ALA A 80 6.68 -17.57 6.49
N HIS A 81 7.30 -16.44 6.80
CA HIS A 81 8.70 -16.37 7.17
C HIS A 81 8.95 -16.43 8.69
N VAL A 82 7.89 -16.51 9.46
CA VAL A 82 7.96 -16.69 10.91
C VAL A 82 7.87 -18.19 11.26
#